data_cb9136a3e7feea5cd2b1126b68a90be0
#
_entry.id   cb9136a3e7feea5cd2b1126b68a90be0
#
_cell.length_a   1.000
_cell.length_b   1.000
_cell.length_c   1.000
_cell.angle_alpha   90.00
_cell.angle_beta   90.00
_cell.angle_gamma   90.00
#
_symmetry.space_group_name_H-M   'P 1'
#
loop_
_entity.id
_entity.type
_entity.pdbx_description
1 polymer ?
#
loop_
_entity_poly.entity_id
_entity_poly.type
_entity_poly.pdbx_seq_one_letter_code
_entity_poly.pdbx_strand_id
1 'polypeptide(L)'
;KKNIHSAYAEATYQFTPRWIVNLGMKYDKVDIEVDYNVNRGGSKGNNTIQKDYFLPSLNLKYNLNDKNSLRLGASKTYTLPQAKEISPYRYVGVNFNSQGNPNLKPSDHYNLDLKWDFNPTPTELISLTAFYKLIKNPISRIEVASAGGYLSYENIADKATVAGVEVEIRKNLFVRPVSNAAHGMNKLSLGLNGSYIY
;
A
#
# COMPACT_ATOMS: atom_id res chain seq x y z
N LYS A 1 4.11 7.74 -22.95
CA LYS A 1 4.74 8.71 -22.04
C LYS A 1 3.98 8.71 -20.71
N LYS A 2 4.69 8.86 -19.58
CA LYS A 2 4.08 8.97 -18.25
C LYS A 2 4.75 10.12 -17.51
N ASN A 3 3.99 11.13 -17.13
CA ASN A 3 4.42 12.26 -16.32
C ASN A 3 3.59 12.31 -15.04
N ILE A 4 4.23 12.54 -13.91
CA ILE A 4 3.56 12.80 -12.64
C ILE A 4 4.26 13.99 -12.01
N HIS A 5 3.48 15.05 -11.78
CA HIS A 5 3.94 16.23 -11.04
C HIS A 5 3.32 16.18 -9.65
N SER A 6 4.17 16.22 -8.64
CA SER A 6 3.75 16.07 -7.25
C SER A 6 4.13 17.27 -6.40
N ALA A 7 3.22 17.69 -5.54
CA ALA A 7 3.49 18.62 -4.44
C ALA A 7 2.95 18.02 -3.15
N TYR A 8 3.61 18.23 -2.02
CA TYR A 8 3.13 17.75 -0.73
C TYR A 8 3.42 18.75 0.37
N ALA A 9 2.61 18.71 1.40
CA ALA A 9 2.80 19.42 2.64
C ALA A 9 2.44 18.50 3.80
N GLU A 10 3.16 18.64 4.91
CA GLU A 10 2.94 17.86 6.12
C GLU A 10 3.16 18.74 7.34
N ALA A 11 2.32 18.57 8.35
CA ALA A 11 2.42 19.26 9.62
C ALA A 11 2.23 18.27 10.77
N THR A 12 3.15 18.30 11.72
CA THR A 12 3.03 17.54 12.96
C THR A 12 2.81 18.53 14.11
N TYR A 13 1.79 18.27 14.90
CA TYR A 13 1.47 19.09 16.07
C TYR A 13 1.26 18.23 17.31
N GLN A 14 1.91 18.61 18.39
CA GLN A 14 1.77 17.99 19.70
C GLN A 14 0.91 18.88 20.60
N PHE A 15 -0.38 18.52 20.76
CA PHE A 15 -1.32 19.27 21.59
C PHE A 15 -1.00 19.17 23.08
N THR A 16 -0.55 17.98 23.51
CA THR A 16 -0.16 17.67 24.88
C THR A 16 0.97 16.62 24.84
N PRO A 17 1.65 16.33 25.96
CA PRO A 17 2.60 15.21 25.98
C PRO A 17 2.01 13.86 25.56
N ARG A 18 0.69 13.73 25.58
CA ARG A 18 -0.02 12.48 25.23
C ARG A 18 -0.56 12.45 23.80
N TRP A 19 -0.89 13.61 23.21
CA TRP A 19 -1.55 13.70 21.91
C TRP A 19 -0.61 14.28 20.85
N ILE A 20 -0.36 13.51 19.81
CA ILE A 20 0.42 13.92 18.63
C ILE A 20 -0.44 13.68 17.41
N VAL A 21 -0.59 14.72 16.60
CA VAL A 21 -1.31 14.67 15.31
C VAL A 21 -0.34 14.97 14.19
N ASN A 22 -0.37 14.18 13.15
CA ASN A 22 0.32 14.45 11.90
C ASN A 22 -0.72 14.48 10.78
N LEU A 23 -0.75 15.59 10.05
CA LEU A 23 -1.62 15.83 8.90
C LEU A 23 -0.74 15.99 7.67
N GLY A 24 -1.05 15.23 6.64
CA GLY A 24 -0.39 15.33 5.34
C GLY A 24 -1.39 15.54 4.21
N MET A 25 -0.98 16.27 3.21
CA MET A 25 -1.68 16.40 1.94
C MET A 25 -0.68 16.29 0.81
N LYS A 26 -0.90 15.36 -0.12
CA LYS A 26 -0.17 15.27 -1.36
C LYS A 26 -1.11 15.53 -2.54
N TYR A 27 -0.65 16.32 -3.48
CA TYR A 27 -1.33 16.52 -4.76
C TYR A 27 -0.47 15.93 -5.87
N ASP A 28 -1.07 15.07 -6.71
CA ASP A 28 -0.43 14.50 -7.88
C ASP A 28 -1.25 14.84 -9.12
N LYS A 29 -0.62 15.51 -10.09
CA LYS A 29 -1.14 15.65 -11.44
C LYS A 29 -0.54 14.57 -12.32
N VAL A 30 -1.39 13.67 -12.79
CA VAL A 30 -1.01 12.50 -13.58
C VAL A 30 -1.40 12.70 -15.02
N ASP A 31 -0.44 12.47 -15.92
CA ASP A 31 -0.63 12.47 -17.36
C ASP A 31 0.07 11.24 -17.96
N ILE A 32 -0.73 10.28 -18.41
CA ILE A 32 -0.26 9.06 -19.07
C ILE A 32 -0.79 9.07 -20.48
N GLU A 33 0.08 8.99 -21.46
CA GLU A 33 -0.21 8.90 -22.87
C GLU A 33 0.46 7.66 -23.47
N VAL A 34 -0.33 6.82 -24.10
CA VAL A 34 0.12 5.60 -24.75
C VAL A 34 -0.32 5.61 -26.20
N ASP A 35 0.60 5.96 -27.09
CA ASP A 35 0.41 5.82 -28.53
C ASP A 35 0.64 4.36 -28.92
N TYR A 36 -0.26 3.81 -29.72
CA TYR A 36 -0.12 2.47 -30.22
C TYR A 36 -0.39 2.38 -31.72
N ASN A 37 0.36 1.53 -32.38
CA ASN A 37 0.18 1.20 -33.79
C ASN A 37 0.33 -0.32 -33.94
N VAL A 38 -0.80 -1.01 -34.12
CA VAL A 38 -0.82 -2.46 -34.29
C VAL A 38 -0.72 -2.77 -35.77
N ASN A 39 0.46 -3.21 -36.24
CA ASN A 39 0.69 -3.64 -37.62
C ASN A 39 -0.13 -4.89 -37.96
N ARG A 40 -0.55 -5.06 -39.22
CA ARG A 40 -1.41 -6.11 -39.78
C ARG A 40 -2.91 -5.98 -39.46
N GLY A 41 -3.51 -4.88 -39.93
CA GLY A 41 -4.97 -4.67 -39.85
C GLY A 41 -5.47 -4.29 -38.46
N GLY A 42 -4.55 -3.99 -37.56
CA GLY A 42 -4.87 -3.47 -36.23
C GLY A 42 -5.08 -1.96 -36.22
N SER A 43 -5.66 -1.48 -35.13
CA SER A 43 -5.95 -0.08 -34.94
C SER A 43 -4.71 0.72 -34.55
N LYS A 44 -4.58 1.93 -35.09
CA LYS A 44 -3.71 2.97 -34.57
C LYS A 44 -4.54 3.86 -33.67
N GLY A 45 -4.01 4.19 -32.51
CA GLY A 45 -4.71 5.06 -31.57
C GLY A 45 -3.83 5.61 -30.48
N ASN A 46 -4.45 6.40 -29.65
CA ASN A 46 -3.85 6.99 -28.45
C ASN A 46 -4.77 6.70 -27.28
N ASN A 47 -4.19 6.31 -26.16
CA ASN A 47 -4.89 6.17 -24.90
C ASN A 47 -4.28 7.14 -23.88
N THR A 48 -5.12 8.02 -23.35
CA THR A 48 -4.69 9.08 -22.43
C THR A 48 -5.43 8.95 -21.10
N ILE A 49 -4.67 8.96 -19.99
CA ILE A 49 -5.21 9.08 -18.63
C ILE A 49 -4.69 10.38 -18.05
N GLN A 50 -5.59 11.34 -17.86
CA GLN A 50 -5.31 12.62 -17.20
C GLN A 50 -6.17 12.70 -15.96
N LYS A 51 -5.53 12.78 -14.78
CA LYS A 51 -6.25 12.81 -13.52
C LYS A 51 -5.46 13.54 -12.45
N ASP A 52 -6.17 14.34 -11.67
CA ASP A 52 -5.67 15.02 -10.49
C ASP A 52 -6.06 14.22 -9.25
N TYR A 53 -5.08 14.02 -8.35
CA TYR A 53 -5.27 13.29 -7.10
C TYR A 53 -4.98 14.18 -5.91
N PHE A 54 -5.95 14.28 -5.00
CA PHE A 54 -5.78 14.82 -3.66
C PHE A 54 -5.70 13.65 -2.69
N LEU A 55 -4.57 13.54 -2.00
CA LEU A 55 -4.18 12.39 -1.20
C LEU A 55 -3.94 12.84 0.26
N PRO A 56 -5.02 13.01 1.04
CA PRO A 56 -4.90 13.34 2.45
C PRO A 56 -4.36 12.15 3.25
N SER A 57 -3.63 12.46 4.32
CA SER A 57 -3.23 11.52 5.35
C SER A 57 -3.40 12.14 6.74
N LEU A 58 -3.84 11.31 7.67
CA LEU A 58 -3.97 11.63 9.09
C LEU A 58 -3.28 10.52 9.89
N ASN A 59 -2.40 10.90 10.80
CA ASN A 59 -1.89 10.02 11.83
C ASN A 59 -2.13 10.67 13.19
N LEU A 60 -2.83 9.96 14.05
CA LEU A 60 -3.11 10.37 15.41
C LEU A 60 -2.46 9.38 16.37
N LYS A 61 -1.60 9.86 17.25
CA LYS A 61 -1.00 9.05 18.32
C LYS A 61 -1.48 9.56 19.67
N TYR A 62 -1.91 8.61 20.49
CA TYR A 62 -2.26 8.85 21.90
C TYR A 62 -1.43 7.95 22.82
N ASN A 63 -0.62 8.56 23.67
CA ASN A 63 0.14 7.87 24.71
C ASN A 63 -0.77 7.72 25.94
N LEU A 64 -1.30 6.50 26.19
CA LEU A 64 -2.09 6.22 27.38
C LEU A 64 -1.23 6.35 28.65
N ASN A 65 0.00 5.86 28.57
CA ASN A 65 1.06 5.98 29.57
C ASN A 65 2.42 5.75 28.89
N ASP A 66 3.52 5.69 29.67
CA ASP A 66 4.88 5.55 29.15
C ASP A 66 5.14 4.23 28.41
N LYS A 67 4.27 3.22 28.61
CA LYS A 67 4.40 1.90 28.02
C LYS A 67 3.35 1.57 26.97
N ASN A 68 2.25 2.30 26.94
CA ASN A 68 1.12 2.01 26.06
C ASN A 68 0.81 3.21 25.16
N SER A 69 0.64 2.95 23.87
CA SER A 69 0.17 3.95 22.92
C SER A 69 -0.86 3.37 21.95
N LEU A 70 -1.79 4.21 21.53
CA LEU A 70 -2.73 3.98 20.45
C LEU A 70 -2.36 4.85 19.28
N ARG A 71 -2.50 4.31 18.06
CA ARG A 71 -2.32 5.05 16.80
C ARG A 71 -3.49 4.80 15.89
N LEU A 72 -4.03 5.87 15.32
CA LEU A 72 -5.03 5.83 14.27
C LEU A 72 -4.39 6.42 13.02
N GLY A 73 -4.39 5.67 11.92
CA GLY A 73 -3.96 6.10 10.60
C GLY A 73 -5.14 6.12 9.65
N ALA A 74 -5.29 7.19 8.86
CA ALA A 74 -6.22 7.24 7.75
C ALA A 74 -5.55 7.88 6.55
N SER A 75 -5.69 7.28 5.36
CA SER A 75 -5.08 7.85 4.15
C SER A 75 -5.84 7.48 2.89
N LYS A 76 -5.70 8.33 1.87
CA LYS A 76 -6.09 8.03 0.50
C LYS A 76 -4.84 7.85 -0.34
N THR A 77 -4.82 6.79 -1.16
CA THR A 77 -3.77 6.51 -2.14
C THR A 77 -4.40 6.06 -3.46
N TYR A 78 -3.61 5.83 -4.50
CA TYR A 78 -4.10 5.34 -5.78
C TYR A 78 -3.12 4.37 -6.42
N THR A 79 -3.61 3.58 -7.38
CA THR A 79 -2.79 2.75 -8.27
C THR A 79 -3.11 3.09 -9.71
N LEU A 80 -2.09 3.39 -10.50
CA LEU A 80 -2.20 3.62 -11.93
C LEU A 80 -1.95 2.32 -12.69
N PRO A 81 -2.70 2.04 -13.75
CA PRO A 81 -2.36 0.94 -14.62
C PRO A 81 -0.99 1.18 -15.28
N GLN A 82 -0.28 0.10 -15.57
CA GLN A 82 0.98 0.15 -16.31
C GLN A 82 0.72 0.35 -17.79
N ALA A 83 1.70 0.92 -18.52
CA ALA A 83 1.56 1.14 -19.96
C ALA A 83 1.22 -0.13 -20.74
N LYS A 84 1.78 -1.29 -20.36
CA LYS A 84 1.47 -2.58 -20.97
C LYS A 84 0.04 -3.05 -20.69
N GLU A 85 -0.55 -2.64 -19.56
CA GLU A 85 -1.90 -3.04 -19.16
C GLU A 85 -2.99 -2.28 -19.90
N ILE A 86 -2.68 -1.03 -20.35
CA ILE A 86 -3.58 -0.19 -21.11
C ILE A 86 -3.27 -0.17 -22.62
N SER A 87 -2.22 -0.85 -23.07
CA SER A 87 -1.87 -0.97 -24.48
C SER A 87 -2.59 -2.17 -25.10
N PRO A 88 -3.24 -2.04 -26.26
CA PRO A 88 -3.96 -3.15 -26.92
C PRO A 88 -3.02 -4.18 -27.57
N TYR A 89 -1.72 -4.09 -27.31
CA TYR A 89 -0.75 -5.03 -27.84
C TYR A 89 -0.94 -6.42 -27.25
N ARG A 90 -0.83 -7.43 -28.13
CA ARG A 90 -0.74 -8.81 -27.72
C ARG A 90 0.73 -9.19 -27.53
N TYR A 91 1.07 -9.58 -26.31
CA TYR A 91 2.37 -10.10 -25.94
C TYR A 91 2.31 -11.63 -26.02
N VAL A 92 3.15 -12.21 -26.88
CA VAL A 92 3.25 -13.66 -27.04
C VAL A 92 4.36 -14.15 -26.13
N GLY A 93 4.00 -14.87 -25.07
CA GLY A 93 4.93 -15.50 -24.14
C GLY A 93 5.03 -17.01 -24.37
N VAL A 94 6.03 -17.65 -23.77
CA VAL A 94 6.23 -19.10 -23.86
C VAL A 94 5.07 -19.87 -23.23
N ASN A 95 4.55 -19.39 -22.10
CA ASN A 95 3.50 -20.09 -21.34
C ASN A 95 2.12 -19.46 -21.56
N PHE A 96 2.05 -18.13 -21.69
CA PHE A 96 0.79 -17.41 -21.84
C PHE A 96 0.93 -16.23 -22.79
N ASN A 97 -0.08 -16.03 -23.60
CA ASN A 97 -0.27 -14.78 -24.30
C ASN A 97 -0.95 -13.78 -23.36
N SER A 98 -0.63 -12.50 -23.48
CA SER A 98 -1.32 -11.45 -22.73
C SER A 98 -1.64 -10.26 -23.62
N GLN A 99 -2.74 -9.57 -23.32
CA GLN A 99 -3.17 -8.38 -24.03
C GLN A 99 -3.65 -7.33 -23.03
N GLY A 100 -3.21 -6.09 -23.19
CA GLY A 100 -3.68 -4.99 -22.37
C GLY A 100 -5.12 -4.57 -22.73
N ASN A 101 -5.74 -3.86 -21.79
CA ASN A 101 -7.10 -3.32 -21.91
C ASN A 101 -7.06 -1.78 -21.85
N PRO A 102 -7.29 -1.08 -22.96
CA PRO A 102 -7.27 0.38 -22.99
C PRO A 102 -8.33 1.06 -22.12
N ASN A 103 -9.38 0.33 -21.71
CA ASN A 103 -10.49 0.85 -20.92
C ASN A 103 -10.25 0.80 -19.41
N LEU A 104 -9.06 0.39 -18.97
CA LEU A 104 -8.71 0.34 -17.54
C LEU A 104 -8.76 1.73 -16.90
N LYS A 105 -9.40 1.78 -15.74
CA LYS A 105 -9.45 2.96 -14.89
C LYS A 105 -8.44 2.81 -13.73
N PRO A 106 -7.80 3.90 -13.30
CA PRO A 106 -7.01 3.89 -12.07
C PRO A 106 -7.84 3.48 -10.85
N SER A 107 -7.19 2.81 -9.90
CA SER A 107 -7.81 2.43 -8.63
C SER A 107 -7.57 3.49 -7.57
N ASP A 108 -8.59 3.86 -6.79
CA ASP A 108 -8.46 4.69 -5.59
C ASP A 108 -8.52 3.80 -4.35
N HIS A 109 -7.65 4.04 -3.37
CA HIS A 109 -7.56 3.27 -2.14
C HIS A 109 -7.80 4.17 -0.93
N TYR A 110 -8.65 3.73 0.00
CA TYR A 110 -8.90 4.36 1.28
C TYR A 110 -8.45 3.38 2.37
N ASN A 111 -7.50 3.82 3.19
CA ASN A 111 -6.89 3.00 4.22
C ASN A 111 -7.26 3.56 5.59
N LEU A 112 -7.55 2.68 6.52
CA LEU A 112 -7.81 2.97 7.93
C LEU A 112 -7.11 1.92 8.78
N ASP A 113 -6.25 2.36 9.70
CA ASP A 113 -5.45 1.52 10.56
C ASP A 113 -5.61 1.94 12.01
N LEU A 114 -5.82 0.99 12.91
CA LEU A 114 -5.82 1.20 14.35
C LEU A 114 -4.78 0.26 14.97
N LYS A 115 -3.80 0.84 15.64
CA LYS A 115 -2.70 0.10 16.26
C LYS A 115 -2.58 0.41 17.74
N TRP A 116 -2.48 -0.64 18.54
CA TRP A 116 -2.10 -0.57 19.94
C TRP A 116 -0.72 -1.15 20.13
N ASP A 117 0.16 -0.41 20.80
CA ASP A 117 1.52 -0.82 21.15
C ASP A 117 1.65 -0.85 22.66
N PHE A 118 2.18 -1.96 23.19
CA PHE A 118 2.63 -2.11 24.57
C PHE A 118 4.13 -2.42 24.60
N ASN A 119 4.89 -1.54 25.21
CA ASN A 119 6.34 -1.65 25.36
C ASN A 119 6.68 -1.90 26.85
N PRO A 120 6.74 -3.15 27.32
CA PRO A 120 7.13 -3.46 28.70
C PRO A 120 8.49 -2.88 29.08
N THR A 121 9.43 -2.94 28.12
CA THR A 121 10.76 -2.34 28.17
C THR A 121 11.07 -1.65 26.81
N PRO A 122 12.13 -0.81 26.72
CA PRO A 122 12.50 -0.15 25.46
C PRO A 122 12.81 -1.11 24.28
N THR A 123 13.06 -2.38 24.58
CA THR A 123 13.46 -3.40 23.58
C THR A 123 12.42 -4.51 23.39
N GLU A 124 11.32 -4.47 24.14
CA GLU A 124 10.21 -5.43 24.03
C GLU A 124 8.96 -4.74 23.50
N LEU A 125 8.15 -5.46 22.74
CA LEU A 125 6.93 -4.95 22.12
C LEU A 125 5.87 -6.04 22.08
N ILE A 126 4.65 -5.68 22.42
CA ILE A 126 3.44 -6.39 22.01
C ILE A 126 2.61 -5.37 21.22
N SER A 127 2.28 -5.70 19.99
CA SER A 127 1.52 -4.82 19.10
C SER A 127 0.33 -5.56 18.51
N LEU A 128 -0.81 -4.90 18.48
CA LEU A 128 -2.03 -5.35 17.80
C LEU A 128 -2.45 -4.27 16.83
N THR A 129 -2.58 -4.63 15.55
CA THR A 129 -3.05 -3.74 14.50
C THR A 129 -4.32 -4.30 13.88
N ALA A 130 -5.37 -3.48 13.76
CA ALA A 130 -6.53 -3.76 12.93
C ALA A 130 -6.49 -2.80 11.73
N PHE A 131 -6.75 -3.31 10.54
CA PHE A 131 -6.75 -2.50 9.33
C PHE A 131 -7.99 -2.76 8.47
N TYR A 132 -8.37 -1.73 7.73
CA TYR A 132 -9.43 -1.78 6.73
C TYR A 132 -9.00 -1.00 5.49
N LYS A 133 -9.16 -1.60 4.33
CA LYS A 133 -8.88 -0.99 3.04
C LYS A 133 -10.08 -1.12 2.12
N LEU A 134 -10.55 0.01 1.59
CA LEU A 134 -11.53 0.08 0.51
C LEU A 134 -10.80 0.44 -0.78
N ILE A 135 -10.94 -0.39 -1.81
CA ILE A 135 -10.36 -0.20 -3.14
C ILE A 135 -11.50 0.05 -4.11
N LYS A 136 -11.52 1.21 -4.74
CA LYS A 136 -12.42 1.51 -5.87
C LYS A 136 -11.76 1.14 -7.18
N ASN A 137 -12.53 0.56 -8.10
CA ASN A 137 -12.06 0.07 -9.40
C ASN A 137 -10.82 -0.82 -9.30
N PRO A 138 -10.83 -1.92 -8.50
CA PRO A 138 -9.68 -2.80 -8.37
C PRO A 138 -9.28 -3.38 -9.72
N ILE A 139 -7.99 -3.27 -10.07
CA ILE A 139 -7.43 -3.83 -11.30
C ILE A 139 -6.96 -5.25 -11.01
N SER A 140 -7.40 -6.21 -11.80
CA SER A 140 -6.93 -7.60 -11.73
C SER A 140 -6.59 -8.13 -13.11
N ARG A 141 -5.71 -9.13 -13.11
CA ARG A 141 -5.43 -9.93 -14.29
C ARG A 141 -6.48 -11.03 -14.39
N ILE A 142 -7.09 -11.14 -15.56
CA ILE A 142 -8.13 -12.13 -15.86
C ILE A 142 -7.68 -13.03 -17.01
N GLU A 143 -8.25 -14.21 -17.09
CA GLU A 143 -8.15 -15.09 -18.25
C GLU A 143 -9.35 -14.86 -19.16
N VAL A 144 -9.08 -14.54 -20.43
CA VAL A 144 -10.11 -14.38 -21.44
C VAL A 144 -10.30 -15.69 -22.19
N ALA A 145 -11.49 -16.28 -22.05
CA ALA A 145 -11.86 -17.50 -22.75
C ALA A 145 -11.92 -17.25 -24.28
N SER A 146 -10.97 -17.80 -25.00
CA SER A 146 -10.88 -17.77 -26.46
C SER A 146 -10.22 -19.03 -26.98
N ALA A 147 -10.30 -19.28 -28.28
CA ALA A 147 -9.70 -20.46 -28.93
C ALA A 147 -8.18 -20.69 -28.69
N GLY A 148 -7.52 -19.78 -27.99
CA GLY A 148 -6.10 -19.92 -27.64
C GLY A 148 -5.79 -19.33 -26.27
N GLY A 149 -6.79 -19.03 -25.42
CA GLY A 149 -6.66 -18.41 -24.10
C GLY A 149 -5.64 -17.26 -24.04
N TYR A 150 -5.95 -16.18 -23.46
CA TYR A 150 -4.95 -15.15 -23.15
C TYR A 150 -5.30 -14.42 -21.86
N LEU A 151 -4.29 -13.86 -21.22
CA LEU A 151 -4.45 -13.06 -20.02
C LEU A 151 -4.73 -11.60 -20.41
N SER A 152 -5.67 -10.97 -19.74
CA SER A 152 -5.96 -9.54 -19.87
C SER A 152 -6.08 -8.89 -18.51
N TYR A 153 -6.45 -7.61 -18.49
CA TYR A 153 -6.61 -6.81 -17.28
C TYR A 153 -8.00 -6.16 -17.27
N GLU A 154 -8.62 -6.14 -16.11
CA GLU A 154 -9.95 -5.56 -15.94
C GLU A 154 -10.12 -4.91 -14.57
N ASN A 155 -10.96 -3.89 -14.49
CA ASN A 155 -11.50 -3.44 -13.21
C ASN A 155 -12.63 -4.40 -12.83
N ILE A 156 -12.30 -5.42 -12.02
CA ILE A 156 -13.18 -6.58 -11.76
C ILE A 156 -14.45 -6.28 -10.97
N ALA A 157 -14.50 -5.11 -10.33
CA ALA A 157 -15.64 -4.66 -9.54
C ALA A 157 -15.60 -3.12 -9.38
N ASP A 158 -16.72 -2.53 -8.96
CA ASP A 158 -16.74 -1.11 -8.58
C ASP A 158 -15.94 -0.86 -7.31
N LYS A 159 -15.96 -1.84 -6.38
CA LYS A 159 -15.23 -1.78 -5.12
C LYS A 159 -14.84 -3.17 -4.62
N ALA A 160 -13.72 -3.23 -3.93
CA ALA A 160 -13.30 -4.36 -3.11
C ALA A 160 -12.91 -3.87 -1.72
N THR A 161 -13.04 -4.73 -0.72
CA THR A 161 -12.64 -4.44 0.66
C THR A 161 -11.65 -5.49 1.13
N VAL A 162 -10.68 -5.05 1.94
CA VAL A 162 -9.75 -5.93 2.64
C VAL A 162 -9.72 -5.47 4.09
N ALA A 163 -9.91 -6.39 5.01
CA ALA A 163 -9.81 -6.13 6.44
C ALA A 163 -8.97 -7.21 7.11
N GLY A 164 -8.31 -6.87 8.20
CA GLY A 164 -7.53 -7.87 8.90
C GLY A 164 -6.99 -7.37 10.23
N VAL A 165 -6.33 -8.29 10.91
CA VAL A 165 -5.63 -8.02 12.16
C VAL A 165 -4.22 -8.60 12.10
N GLU A 166 -3.28 -7.90 12.73
CA GLU A 166 -1.88 -8.30 12.83
C GLU A 166 -1.46 -8.25 14.29
N VAL A 167 -0.68 -9.24 14.71
CA VAL A 167 -0.07 -9.32 16.03
C VAL A 167 1.44 -9.41 15.87
N GLU A 168 2.16 -8.59 16.60
CA GLU A 168 3.62 -8.64 16.69
C GLU A 168 4.03 -8.74 18.15
N ILE A 169 4.90 -9.68 18.47
CA ILE A 169 5.47 -9.88 19.82
C ILE A 169 6.99 -9.92 19.70
N ARG A 170 7.68 -9.06 20.44
CA ARG A 170 9.12 -9.11 20.65
C ARG A 170 9.39 -9.22 22.15
N LYS A 171 10.05 -10.29 22.56
CA LYS A 171 10.36 -10.59 23.95
C LYS A 171 11.84 -10.89 24.12
N ASN A 172 12.47 -10.30 25.14
CA ASN A 172 13.79 -10.71 25.57
C ASN A 172 13.69 -11.93 26.47
N LEU A 173 14.27 -13.05 26.07
CA LEU A 173 14.28 -14.28 26.86
C LEU A 173 15.35 -14.20 27.96
N PHE A 174 16.53 -13.64 27.65
CA PHE A 174 17.50 -13.25 28.64
C PHE A 174 18.36 -12.07 28.16
N VAL A 175 18.85 -11.30 29.12
CA VAL A 175 19.84 -10.22 28.93
C VAL A 175 20.84 -10.34 30.09
N ARG A 176 22.11 -10.59 29.80
CA ARG A 176 23.18 -10.69 30.81
C ARG A 176 24.37 -9.82 30.45
N PRO A 177 24.88 -8.98 31.34
CA PRO A 177 26.13 -8.27 31.10
C PRO A 177 27.30 -9.28 30.97
N VAL A 178 28.23 -8.98 30.08
CA VAL A 178 29.47 -9.75 29.91
C VAL A 178 30.45 -9.28 30.98
N SER A 179 30.90 -10.16 31.85
CA SER A 179 31.66 -9.80 33.04
C SER A 179 33.03 -9.16 32.81
N ASN A 180 33.56 -9.15 31.59
CA ASN A 180 34.87 -8.57 31.24
C ASN A 180 34.87 -7.51 30.15
N ALA A 181 33.71 -7.00 29.74
CA ALA A 181 33.63 -5.95 28.73
C ALA A 181 32.83 -4.75 29.25
N ALA A 182 33.39 -3.56 29.18
CA ALA A 182 32.81 -2.33 29.74
C ALA A 182 31.39 -2.01 29.21
N HIS A 183 30.95 -2.60 28.08
CA HIS A 183 29.63 -2.41 27.46
C HIS A 183 29.09 -3.67 26.73
N GLY A 184 29.60 -4.85 27.02
CA GLY A 184 29.14 -6.10 26.40
C GLY A 184 27.88 -6.66 27.05
N MET A 185 26.89 -7.07 26.25
CA MET A 185 25.67 -7.77 26.71
C MET A 185 25.44 -9.02 25.88
N ASN A 186 25.21 -10.15 26.54
CA ASN A 186 24.63 -11.33 25.90
C ASN A 186 23.11 -11.23 25.96
N LYS A 187 22.47 -11.23 24.80
CA LYS A 187 21.02 -11.08 24.67
C LYS A 187 20.46 -12.15 23.73
N LEU A 188 19.39 -12.81 24.17
CA LEU A 188 18.54 -13.65 23.34
C LEU A 188 17.15 -13.03 23.28
N SER A 189 16.64 -12.77 22.07
CA SER A 189 15.31 -12.21 21.86
C SER A 189 14.52 -13.13 20.95
N LEU A 190 13.21 -13.25 21.21
CA LEU A 190 12.25 -13.95 20.38
C LEU A 190 11.34 -12.92 19.71
N GLY A 191 11.14 -13.04 18.40
CA GLY A 191 10.16 -12.28 17.62
C GLY A 191 9.14 -13.22 17.00
N LEU A 192 7.87 -12.91 17.16
CA LEU A 192 6.74 -13.59 16.53
C LEU A 192 5.88 -12.55 15.83
N ASN A 193 5.42 -12.90 14.63
CA ASN A 193 4.52 -12.07 13.83
C ASN A 193 3.46 -12.99 13.20
N GLY A 194 2.20 -12.55 13.22
CA GLY A 194 1.08 -13.25 12.62
C GLY A 194 0.03 -12.28 12.11
N SER A 195 -0.61 -12.62 10.98
CA SER A 195 -1.69 -11.84 10.41
C SER A 195 -2.85 -12.73 9.97
N TYR A 196 -4.06 -12.21 10.11
CA TYR A 196 -5.28 -12.78 9.55
C TYR A 196 -5.97 -11.72 8.68
N ILE A 197 -6.27 -12.09 7.44
CA ILE A 197 -6.83 -11.20 6.41
C ILE A 197 -8.13 -11.82 5.91
N TYR A 198 -9.17 -11.00 5.86
CA TYR A 198 -10.49 -11.31 5.31
C TYR A 198 -10.80 -10.46 4.09
#